data_fa1d9ceec50c0fc326ae0609153e91c7
#
_entry.id   fa1d9ceec50c0fc326ae0609153e91c7
#
_cell.length_a   1.000
_cell.length_b   1.000
_cell.length_c   1.000
_cell.angle_alpha   90.00
_cell.angle_beta   90.00
_cell.angle_gamma   90.00
#
_symmetry.space_group_name_H-M   'P 1'
#
loop_
_entity.id
_entity.type
_entity.pdbx_description
1 polymer ?
#
loop_
_entity_poly.entity_id
_entity_poly.type
_entity_poly.pdbx_seq_one_letter_code
_entity_poly.pdbx_strand_id
1 'polypeptide(L)'
;LDSYGEADGKYYELSVAMSASPKMMAAIEYEKVLKIVDFANMMTYDLNGAWGGFTAHQTALYTNPAYDEGDAGLSVDSCIKYLENKYGDSIDYSKIVVGVAPYTRGWKEVKKETGRDPKNPGLYADATGENGVTYAYGDINSLISKYNLKKYWDDTAKANYFYSESTGMFFTCDTEESVAEKGKYVKSKHLGGLISWMASLDSTNSVTKAMKESLYGSEALPTNEITTPKMDGIKLDVQASGESYTLNLQNTNAKVTLPSGAKDISVMPWAEKFGKTLSYPSLEIKTINGETLTGDWSAGGTITTENGNTVITPPEWSSKAVAPGDTLTFTLKSGKGTASLSNIQSVTLRQKAVSSGSIISRNVLYENNESGVVETTTEKVTTTKAPETTSKTTQATTKAPETVKQ
;
A
#
# COMPACT_ATOMS: atom_id res chain seq x y z
N LEU A 1 -7.58 -16.87 -15.47
CA LEU A 1 -8.19 -15.57 -15.19
C LEU A 1 -9.13 -15.15 -16.32
N ASP A 2 -8.72 -15.32 -17.59
CA ASP A 2 -9.48 -14.84 -18.76
C ASP A 2 -10.90 -15.42 -18.80
N SER A 3 -11.06 -16.74 -18.63
CA SER A 3 -12.39 -17.38 -18.61
C SER A 3 -13.29 -16.90 -17.46
N TYR A 4 -12.72 -16.55 -16.31
CA TYR A 4 -13.48 -15.93 -15.22
C TYR A 4 -13.82 -14.48 -15.55
N GLY A 5 -12.89 -13.76 -16.17
CA GLY A 5 -13.11 -12.39 -16.61
C GLY A 5 -14.21 -12.29 -17.66
N GLU A 6 -14.23 -13.20 -18.62
CA GLU A 6 -15.31 -13.31 -19.62
C GLU A 6 -16.68 -13.57 -18.96
N ALA A 7 -16.73 -14.47 -17.98
CA ALA A 7 -17.96 -14.78 -17.27
C ALA A 7 -18.46 -13.58 -16.43
N ASP A 8 -17.57 -12.80 -15.85
CA ASP A 8 -17.89 -11.68 -14.97
C ASP A 8 -17.99 -10.33 -15.70
N GLY A 9 -17.65 -10.29 -16.99
CA GLY A 9 -17.55 -9.05 -17.78
C GLY A 9 -16.47 -8.11 -17.25
N LYS A 10 -15.36 -8.65 -16.70
CA LYS A 10 -14.25 -7.92 -16.08
C LYS A 10 -12.91 -8.41 -16.64
N TYR A 11 -11.90 -7.57 -16.53
CA TYR A 11 -10.52 -7.96 -16.73
C TYR A 11 -9.84 -8.19 -15.38
N TYR A 12 -9.17 -9.33 -15.22
CA TYR A 12 -8.40 -9.68 -14.02
C TYR A 12 -6.92 -9.65 -14.36
N GLU A 13 -6.20 -8.71 -13.77
CA GLU A 13 -4.76 -8.58 -13.95
C GLU A 13 -3.98 -9.70 -13.25
N LEU A 14 -2.93 -10.16 -13.90
CA LEU A 14 -1.95 -11.09 -13.35
C LEU A 14 -0.59 -10.40 -13.30
N SER A 15 -0.06 -10.15 -12.12
CA SER A 15 1.28 -9.63 -11.95
C SER A 15 2.18 -10.62 -11.23
N VAL A 16 3.50 -10.42 -11.35
CA VAL A 16 4.51 -11.23 -10.67
C VAL A 16 5.58 -10.36 -10.07
N ALA A 17 6.08 -10.72 -8.87
CA ALA A 17 7.26 -10.12 -8.27
C ALA A 17 8.51 -10.90 -8.72
N MET A 18 9.53 -10.19 -9.21
CA MET A 18 10.74 -10.77 -9.78
C MET A 18 12.01 -10.20 -9.14
N SER A 19 13.03 -11.04 -9.02
CA SER A 19 14.32 -10.61 -8.49
C SER A 19 15.01 -9.60 -9.41
N ALA A 20 15.74 -8.67 -8.81
CA ALA A 20 16.58 -7.69 -9.50
C ALA A 20 18.08 -8.06 -9.51
N SER A 21 18.46 -9.22 -8.98
CA SER A 21 19.84 -9.71 -9.06
C SER A 21 20.06 -10.48 -10.36
N PRO A 22 21.04 -10.12 -11.21
CA PRO A 22 21.33 -10.81 -12.45
C PRO A 22 21.53 -12.34 -12.30
N LYS A 23 22.11 -12.77 -11.17
CA LYS A 23 22.27 -14.19 -10.84
C LYS A 23 20.92 -14.91 -10.71
N MET A 24 19.96 -14.28 -10.05
CA MET A 24 18.61 -14.86 -9.90
C MET A 24 17.79 -14.70 -11.17
N MET A 25 17.96 -13.57 -11.86
CA MET A 25 17.30 -13.28 -13.14
C MET A 25 17.70 -14.27 -14.23
N ALA A 26 18.92 -14.81 -14.18
CA ALA A 26 19.41 -15.80 -15.13
C ALA A 26 18.57 -17.10 -15.16
N ALA A 27 17.91 -17.43 -14.05
CA ALA A 27 17.06 -18.61 -13.94
C ALA A 27 15.61 -18.39 -14.45
N ILE A 28 15.28 -17.16 -14.90
CA ILE A 28 13.92 -16.79 -15.29
C ILE A 28 13.86 -16.63 -16.81
N GLU A 29 12.83 -17.21 -17.44
CA GLU A 29 12.55 -17.10 -18.87
C GLU A 29 11.62 -15.90 -19.14
N TYR A 30 12.17 -14.67 -19.07
CA TYR A 30 11.39 -13.43 -19.18
C TYR A 30 10.50 -13.35 -20.41
N GLU A 31 10.99 -13.83 -21.58
CA GLU A 31 10.19 -13.85 -22.81
C GLU A 31 8.89 -14.65 -22.68
N LYS A 32 8.91 -15.72 -21.88
CA LYS A 32 7.72 -16.55 -21.67
C LYS A 32 6.83 -15.94 -20.59
N VAL A 33 7.42 -15.48 -19.50
CA VAL A 33 6.67 -14.91 -18.37
C VAL A 33 5.93 -13.65 -18.79
N LEU A 34 6.59 -12.71 -19.48
CA LEU A 34 5.99 -11.44 -19.90
C LEU A 34 4.90 -11.58 -20.97
N LYS A 35 4.81 -12.74 -21.65
CA LYS A 35 3.67 -13.05 -22.51
C LYS A 35 2.42 -13.47 -21.74
N ILE A 36 2.58 -13.92 -20.49
CA ILE A 36 1.49 -14.45 -19.65
C ILE A 36 0.97 -13.39 -18.68
N VAL A 37 1.89 -12.61 -18.08
CA VAL A 37 1.54 -11.61 -17.06
C VAL A 37 1.26 -10.25 -17.70
N ASP A 38 0.47 -9.44 -17.00
CA ASP A 38 0.21 -8.07 -17.40
C ASP A 38 1.43 -7.19 -17.12
N PHE A 39 2.08 -7.39 -15.95
CA PHE A 39 3.32 -6.71 -15.60
C PHE A 39 4.15 -7.50 -14.58
N ALA A 40 5.45 -7.20 -14.55
CA ALA A 40 6.44 -7.78 -13.67
C ALA A 40 7.00 -6.70 -12.74
N ASN A 41 6.79 -6.87 -11.44
CA ASN A 41 7.28 -6.01 -10.38
C ASN A 41 8.72 -6.42 -10.03
N MET A 42 9.70 -5.67 -10.53
CA MET A 42 11.10 -5.92 -10.24
C MET A 42 11.41 -5.43 -8.83
N MET A 43 11.81 -6.34 -7.95
CA MET A 43 12.19 -6.05 -6.56
C MET A 43 13.59 -5.39 -6.52
N THR A 44 13.70 -4.20 -7.10
CA THR A 44 14.94 -3.40 -7.17
C THR A 44 15.26 -2.70 -5.84
N TYR A 45 15.11 -3.42 -4.78
CA TYR A 45 15.44 -3.06 -3.40
C TYR A 45 16.00 -4.29 -2.69
N ASP A 46 16.47 -4.11 -1.46
CA ASP A 46 17.24 -5.12 -0.73
C ASP A 46 18.48 -5.60 -1.50
N LEU A 47 19.02 -4.74 -2.35
CA LEU A 47 20.23 -5.04 -3.12
C LEU A 47 21.44 -5.15 -2.21
N ASN A 48 21.46 -4.39 -1.10
CA ASN A 48 22.45 -4.44 -0.04
C ASN A 48 21.75 -4.31 1.32
N GLY A 49 22.34 -4.90 2.36
CA GLY A 49 21.78 -4.88 3.70
C GLY A 49 22.69 -5.47 4.76
N ALA A 50 22.14 -5.76 5.93
CA ALA A 50 22.83 -6.23 7.12
C ALA A 50 23.69 -7.50 6.93
N TRP A 51 23.46 -8.24 5.88
CA TRP A 51 24.26 -9.40 5.48
C TRP A 51 25.61 -9.03 4.86
N GLY A 52 25.79 -7.78 4.42
CA GLY A 52 27.03 -7.24 3.90
C GLY A 52 27.88 -6.62 5.00
N GLY A 53 29.19 -6.90 5.01
CA GLY A 53 30.15 -6.34 5.97
C GLY A 53 30.59 -4.90 5.67
N PHE A 54 29.89 -4.19 4.79
CA PHE A 54 30.16 -2.81 4.37
C PHE A 54 28.84 -2.09 4.08
N THR A 55 28.89 -0.76 4.18
CA THR A 55 27.73 0.09 3.86
C THR A 55 27.56 0.23 2.36
N ALA A 56 26.30 0.16 1.88
CA ALA A 56 25.97 0.37 0.47
C ALA A 56 24.52 0.80 0.32
N HIS A 57 24.14 1.26 -0.87
CA HIS A 57 22.74 1.56 -1.16
C HIS A 57 21.92 0.28 -1.34
N GLN A 58 20.78 0.20 -0.66
CA GLN A 58 19.88 -0.94 -0.84
C GLN A 58 19.03 -0.85 -2.12
N THR A 59 18.95 0.34 -2.74
CA THR A 59 18.01 0.59 -3.85
C THR A 59 18.52 1.73 -4.76
N ALA A 60 19.82 1.69 -5.08
CA ALA A 60 20.46 2.65 -5.98
C ALA A 60 19.84 2.66 -7.38
N LEU A 61 19.71 3.84 -8.01
CA LEU A 61 19.32 3.92 -9.41
C LEU A 61 20.46 3.47 -10.32
N TYR A 62 21.69 3.95 -10.05
CA TYR A 62 22.88 3.59 -10.82
C TYR A 62 23.97 2.98 -9.92
N THR A 63 24.81 2.13 -10.51
CA THR A 63 26.00 1.61 -9.85
C THR A 63 27.02 2.74 -9.68
N ASN A 64 27.56 2.89 -8.45
CA ASN A 64 28.66 3.81 -8.20
C ASN A 64 30.00 3.11 -8.49
N PRO A 65 30.84 3.66 -9.43
CA PRO A 65 32.13 3.05 -9.76
C PRO A 65 33.13 3.03 -8.63
N ALA A 66 32.93 3.77 -7.54
CA ALA A 66 33.78 3.70 -6.37
C ALA A 66 33.75 2.31 -5.70
N TYR A 67 32.64 1.59 -5.89
CA TYR A 67 32.49 0.21 -5.45
C TYR A 67 31.45 -0.49 -6.30
N ASP A 68 31.88 -1.19 -7.36
CA ASP A 68 31.03 -1.87 -8.34
C ASP A 68 31.18 -3.41 -8.33
N GLU A 69 31.85 -3.94 -7.31
CA GLU A 69 32.07 -5.37 -7.15
C GLU A 69 30.96 -6.05 -6.37
N GLY A 70 30.63 -7.28 -6.77
CA GLY A 70 29.63 -8.13 -6.09
C GLY A 70 28.26 -7.47 -6.00
N ASP A 71 27.63 -7.59 -4.85
CA ASP A 71 26.28 -7.06 -4.63
C ASP A 71 26.24 -5.53 -4.53
N ALA A 72 27.38 -4.87 -4.24
CA ALA A 72 27.45 -3.41 -4.23
C ALA A 72 27.33 -2.80 -5.64
N GLY A 73 27.63 -3.57 -6.68
CA GLY A 73 27.39 -3.21 -8.09
C GLY A 73 25.93 -3.29 -8.53
N LEU A 74 25.04 -3.83 -7.69
CA LEU A 74 23.62 -3.94 -8.01
C LEU A 74 22.92 -2.58 -7.96
N SER A 75 22.11 -2.32 -8.97
CA SER A 75 21.29 -1.11 -9.09
C SER A 75 20.06 -1.39 -9.97
N VAL A 76 19.11 -0.45 -9.99
CA VAL A 76 18.00 -0.50 -10.95
C VAL A 76 18.53 -0.61 -12.38
N ASP A 77 19.49 0.25 -12.74
CA ASP A 77 20.07 0.31 -14.09
C ASP A 77 20.82 -0.98 -14.45
N SER A 78 21.58 -1.57 -13.51
CA SER A 78 22.25 -2.86 -13.78
C SER A 78 21.26 -3.99 -14.03
N CYS A 79 20.12 -3.99 -13.35
CA CYS A 79 19.02 -4.92 -13.58
C CYS A 79 18.40 -4.75 -14.97
N ILE A 80 18.09 -3.53 -15.38
CA ILE A 80 17.51 -3.26 -16.71
C ILE A 80 18.51 -3.54 -17.81
N LYS A 81 19.78 -3.14 -17.67
CA LYS A 81 20.84 -3.47 -18.61
C LYS A 81 21.04 -4.98 -18.79
N TYR A 82 20.88 -5.76 -17.72
CA TYR A 82 20.92 -7.22 -17.85
C TYR A 82 19.81 -7.72 -18.78
N LEU A 83 18.58 -7.19 -18.65
CA LEU A 83 17.47 -7.54 -19.54
C LEU A 83 17.73 -7.08 -20.98
N GLU A 84 18.20 -5.84 -21.17
CA GLU A 84 18.53 -5.26 -22.46
C GLU A 84 19.61 -6.10 -23.18
N ASN A 85 20.67 -6.48 -22.49
CA ASN A 85 21.77 -7.27 -23.05
C ASN A 85 21.36 -8.70 -23.39
N LYS A 86 20.46 -9.30 -22.59
CA LYS A 86 20.06 -10.72 -22.79
C LYS A 86 18.92 -10.87 -23.78
N TYR A 87 17.96 -9.96 -23.80
CA TYR A 87 16.71 -10.10 -24.53
C TYR A 87 16.52 -9.09 -25.66
N GLY A 88 17.23 -7.94 -25.61
CA GLY A 88 17.05 -6.88 -26.63
C GLY A 88 15.58 -6.51 -26.78
N ASP A 89 15.08 -6.51 -28.00
CA ASP A 89 13.68 -6.17 -28.33
C ASP A 89 12.73 -7.38 -28.24
N SER A 90 13.17 -8.52 -27.71
CA SER A 90 12.31 -9.73 -27.64
C SER A 90 11.32 -9.71 -26.47
N ILE A 91 11.44 -8.74 -25.57
CA ILE A 91 10.52 -8.54 -24.43
C ILE A 91 9.89 -7.14 -24.46
N ASP A 92 8.71 -7.03 -23.87
CA ASP A 92 7.99 -5.77 -23.71
C ASP A 92 8.41 -5.07 -22.39
N TYR A 93 9.25 -4.06 -22.49
CA TYR A 93 9.73 -3.28 -21.34
C TYR A 93 8.63 -2.47 -20.68
N SER A 94 7.54 -2.15 -21.36
CA SER A 94 6.40 -1.47 -20.76
C SER A 94 5.68 -2.30 -19.70
N LYS A 95 5.98 -3.60 -19.62
CA LYS A 95 5.52 -4.51 -18.56
C LYS A 95 6.48 -4.60 -17.35
N ILE A 96 7.64 -3.95 -17.40
CA ILE A 96 8.63 -3.96 -16.33
C ILE A 96 8.38 -2.78 -15.38
N VAL A 97 8.10 -3.07 -14.12
CA VAL A 97 7.82 -2.06 -13.08
C VAL A 97 8.96 -2.04 -12.06
N VAL A 98 9.48 -0.85 -11.76
CA VAL A 98 10.66 -0.64 -10.90
C VAL A 98 10.24 -0.49 -9.44
N GLY A 99 10.98 -1.13 -8.54
CA GLY A 99 10.74 -1.13 -7.10
C GLY A 99 11.20 0.14 -6.39
N VAL A 100 10.40 0.57 -5.42
CA VAL A 100 10.64 1.66 -4.48
C VAL A 100 10.54 1.12 -3.05
N ALA A 101 11.51 1.48 -2.21
CA ALA A 101 11.62 0.99 -0.84
C ALA A 101 11.47 2.12 0.19
N PRO A 102 10.25 2.43 0.69
CA PRO A 102 10.05 3.38 1.77
C PRO A 102 10.35 2.75 3.15
N TYR A 103 11.50 2.09 3.25
CA TYR A 103 12.01 1.48 4.48
C TYR A 103 13.54 1.44 4.47
N THR A 104 14.14 1.39 5.65
CA THR A 104 15.59 1.43 5.77
C THR A 104 16.23 0.04 5.77
N ARG A 105 17.45 -0.02 5.23
CA ARG A 105 18.48 -1.00 5.64
C ARG A 105 19.57 -0.25 6.38
N GLY A 106 20.17 -0.88 7.40
CA GLY A 106 21.06 -0.19 8.32
C GLY A 106 22.32 -0.96 8.68
N TRP A 107 23.34 -0.20 9.05
CA TRP A 107 24.61 -0.67 9.58
C TRP A 107 25.02 0.18 10.78
N LYS A 108 25.83 -0.41 11.63
CA LYS A 108 26.46 0.22 12.78
C LYS A 108 27.98 0.01 12.74
N GLU A 109 28.69 0.71 13.61
CA GLU A 109 30.14 0.60 13.74
C GLU A 109 30.85 0.86 12.40
N VAL A 110 30.35 1.86 11.65
CA VAL A 110 30.93 2.25 10.36
C VAL A 110 32.34 2.77 10.58
N LYS A 111 33.30 2.11 9.94
CA LYS A 111 34.73 2.49 9.94
C LYS A 111 34.99 3.50 8.84
N LYS A 112 34.85 4.78 9.18
CA LYS A 112 34.95 5.89 8.24
C LYS A 112 36.24 5.86 7.39
N GLU A 113 37.35 5.45 7.99
CA GLU A 113 38.67 5.36 7.34
C GLU A 113 38.78 4.30 6.24
N THR A 114 37.84 3.35 6.21
CA THR A 114 37.76 2.30 5.16
C THR A 114 36.86 2.69 4.00
N GLY A 115 36.20 3.87 4.06
CA GLY A 115 35.29 4.34 3.02
C GLY A 115 36.04 4.54 1.68
N ARG A 116 35.45 4.02 0.61
CA ARG A 116 36.06 4.00 -0.74
C ARG A 116 35.63 5.18 -1.59
N ASP A 117 34.61 5.92 -1.17
CA ASP A 117 34.16 7.12 -1.86
C ASP A 117 34.38 8.37 -0.99
N PRO A 118 35.43 9.15 -1.25
CA PRO A 118 35.76 10.33 -0.45
C PRO A 118 34.69 11.44 -0.55
N LYS A 119 33.82 11.41 -1.57
CA LYS A 119 32.73 12.38 -1.74
C LYS A 119 31.51 12.03 -0.88
N ASN A 120 31.38 10.76 -0.53
CA ASN A 120 30.23 10.24 0.20
C ASN A 120 30.67 9.61 1.54
N PRO A 121 30.81 10.39 2.62
CA PRO A 121 31.31 9.91 3.90
C PRO A 121 30.50 8.76 4.45
N GLY A 122 31.18 7.70 4.91
CA GLY A 122 30.55 6.52 5.51
C GLY A 122 29.95 5.54 4.50
N LEU A 123 29.96 5.87 3.19
CA LEU A 123 29.49 4.96 2.14
C LEU A 123 30.63 4.04 1.68
N TYR A 124 30.29 2.78 1.36
CA TYR A 124 31.24 1.72 0.99
C TYR A 124 32.38 1.54 2.00
N ALA A 125 32.08 1.73 3.28
CA ALA A 125 32.96 1.54 4.41
C ALA A 125 32.64 0.23 5.14
N ASP A 126 33.69 -0.38 5.73
CA ASP A 126 33.49 -1.56 6.58
C ASP A 126 32.57 -1.22 7.74
N ALA A 127 31.61 -2.10 8.00
CA ALA A 127 30.59 -1.90 9.02
C ALA A 127 30.00 -3.24 9.48
N THR A 128 29.39 -3.21 10.64
CA THR A 128 28.56 -4.32 11.12
C THR A 128 27.12 -4.08 10.70
N GLY A 129 26.46 -5.09 10.13
CA GLY A 129 25.04 -4.99 9.81
C GLY A 129 24.21 -4.80 11.07
N GLU A 130 23.22 -3.91 11.03
CA GLU A 130 22.24 -3.76 12.10
C GLU A 130 21.22 -4.89 11.96
N ASN A 131 21.33 -5.90 12.82
CA ASN A 131 20.55 -7.13 12.73
C ASN A 131 19.05 -6.86 12.84
N GLY A 132 18.34 -7.05 11.72
CA GLY A 132 16.91 -7.28 11.68
C GLY A 132 16.03 -6.06 11.89
N VAL A 133 16.56 -4.87 12.10
CA VAL A 133 15.74 -3.67 12.32
C VAL A 133 15.55 -2.93 11.01
N THR A 134 14.35 -3.02 10.48
CA THR A 134 13.87 -2.22 9.36
C THR A 134 12.96 -1.13 9.91
N TYR A 135 13.27 0.13 9.62
CA TYR A 135 12.43 1.25 10.02
C TYR A 135 11.61 1.75 8.84
N ALA A 136 10.35 2.10 9.09
CA ALA A 136 9.50 2.73 8.11
C ALA A 136 10.03 4.12 7.72
N TYR A 137 9.88 4.53 6.47
CA TYR A 137 10.25 5.89 6.06
C TYR A 137 9.47 6.96 6.82
N GLY A 138 8.22 6.67 7.20
CA GLY A 138 7.42 7.56 8.05
C GLY A 138 8.07 7.90 9.40
N ASP A 139 9.00 7.06 9.88
CA ASP A 139 9.73 7.25 11.14
C ASP A 139 11.10 7.88 10.95
N ILE A 140 11.47 8.29 9.73
CA ILE A 140 12.84 8.72 9.39
C ILE A 140 13.32 9.91 10.23
N ASN A 141 12.45 10.85 10.56
CA ASN A 141 12.80 12.02 11.39
C ASN A 141 13.12 11.62 12.82
N SER A 142 12.43 10.63 13.37
CA SER A 142 12.73 10.06 14.69
C SER A 142 14.09 9.37 14.69
N LEU A 143 14.40 8.66 13.61
CA LEU A 143 15.69 7.99 13.42
C LEU A 143 16.84 9.01 13.33
N ILE A 144 16.65 10.06 12.54
CA ILE A 144 17.60 11.17 12.40
C ILE A 144 17.91 11.77 13.78
N SER A 145 16.90 12.07 14.55
CA SER A 145 17.05 12.63 15.89
C SER A 145 17.71 11.65 16.86
N LYS A 146 17.31 10.39 16.85
CA LYS A 146 17.82 9.36 17.76
C LYS A 146 19.31 9.09 17.60
N TYR A 147 19.80 9.06 16.36
CA TYR A 147 21.18 8.70 16.03
C TYR A 147 22.03 9.87 15.54
N ASN A 148 21.53 11.10 15.62
CA ASN A 148 22.20 12.31 15.12
C ASN A 148 22.66 12.13 13.66
N LEU A 149 21.76 11.63 12.81
CA LEU A 149 22.05 11.34 11.41
C LEU A 149 22.06 12.64 10.59
N LYS A 150 22.89 12.66 9.54
CA LYS A 150 22.83 13.65 8.46
C LYS A 150 22.34 12.94 7.20
N LYS A 151 21.48 13.58 6.43
CA LYS A 151 21.08 13.13 5.09
C LYS A 151 22.15 13.51 4.09
N TYR A 152 22.51 12.55 3.25
CA TYR A 152 23.45 12.71 2.14
C TYR A 152 22.81 12.30 0.84
N TRP A 153 23.35 12.82 -0.25
CA TRP A 153 22.99 12.48 -1.62
C TRP A 153 24.20 11.94 -2.36
N ASP A 154 24.11 10.72 -2.87
CA ASP A 154 25.09 10.19 -3.82
C ASP A 154 24.63 10.54 -5.24
N ASP A 155 25.23 11.56 -5.83
CA ASP A 155 24.87 12.02 -7.17
C ASP A 155 25.19 11.01 -8.26
N THR A 156 26.15 10.12 -8.04
CA THR A 156 26.50 9.05 -8.98
C THR A 156 25.43 7.95 -8.98
N ALA A 157 25.05 7.48 -7.80
CA ALA A 157 24.06 6.42 -7.65
C ALA A 157 22.60 6.96 -7.72
N LYS A 158 22.40 8.28 -7.67
CA LYS A 158 21.08 8.93 -7.55
C LYS A 158 20.27 8.34 -6.39
N ALA A 159 20.93 8.24 -5.24
CA ALA A 159 20.37 7.63 -4.04
C ALA A 159 20.71 8.41 -2.78
N ASN A 160 19.79 8.40 -1.81
CA ASN A 160 20.01 8.99 -0.51
C ASN A 160 20.51 7.96 0.50
N TYR A 161 21.24 8.47 1.49
CA TYR A 161 21.58 7.74 2.69
C TYR A 161 21.67 8.67 3.89
N PHE A 162 21.67 8.11 5.07
CA PHE A 162 21.74 8.81 6.34
C PHE A 162 22.90 8.25 7.15
N TYR A 163 23.79 9.11 7.58
CA TYR A 163 25.00 8.69 8.29
C TYR A 163 25.31 9.62 9.46
N SER A 164 25.81 9.05 10.54
CA SER A 164 26.32 9.78 11.69
C SER A 164 27.73 9.29 12.02
N GLU A 165 28.70 10.15 11.81
CA GLU A 165 30.10 9.89 12.19
C GLU A 165 30.25 9.71 13.72
N SER A 166 29.45 10.43 14.52
CA SER A 166 29.54 10.39 15.98
C SER A 166 28.99 9.11 16.59
N THR A 167 28.01 8.47 15.93
CA THR A 167 27.39 7.22 16.42
C THR A 167 27.79 6.00 15.62
N GLY A 168 28.43 6.19 14.45
CA GLY A 168 28.77 5.10 13.54
C GLY A 168 27.55 4.43 12.88
N MET A 169 26.37 5.08 12.91
CA MET A 169 25.16 4.53 12.33
C MET A 169 24.98 5.00 10.89
N PHE A 170 24.56 4.08 10.02
CA PHE A 170 24.28 4.32 8.60
C PHE A 170 22.97 3.68 8.22
N PHE A 171 22.13 4.39 7.46
CA PHE A 171 20.87 3.89 6.92
C PHE A 171 20.69 4.33 5.47
N THR A 172 20.03 3.52 4.68
CA THR A 172 19.69 3.80 3.29
C THR A 172 18.25 3.39 2.99
N CYS A 173 17.54 4.20 2.21
CA CYS A 173 16.15 3.96 1.77
C CYS A 173 15.86 4.85 0.57
N ASP A 174 14.73 4.62 -0.09
CA ASP A 174 14.20 5.61 -1.02
C ASP A 174 13.65 6.83 -0.26
N THR A 175 13.79 7.97 -0.88
CA THR A 175 13.23 9.26 -0.47
C THR A 175 12.52 9.89 -1.66
N GLU A 176 11.85 11.01 -1.44
CA GLU A 176 11.20 11.76 -2.54
C GLU A 176 12.16 12.08 -3.67
N GLU A 177 13.42 12.41 -3.32
CA GLU A 177 14.47 12.81 -4.26
C GLU A 177 14.92 11.62 -5.13
N SER A 178 15.22 10.46 -4.53
CA SER A 178 15.63 9.25 -5.27
C SER A 178 14.49 8.70 -6.13
N VAL A 179 13.26 8.78 -5.64
CA VAL A 179 12.06 8.35 -6.37
C VAL A 179 11.80 9.24 -7.57
N ALA A 180 12.02 10.55 -7.45
CA ALA A 180 11.92 11.46 -8.60
C ALA A 180 12.89 11.07 -9.73
N GLU A 181 14.13 10.68 -9.40
CA GLU A 181 15.12 10.19 -10.38
C GLU A 181 14.69 8.84 -10.98
N LYS A 182 14.18 7.90 -10.17
CA LYS A 182 13.62 6.63 -10.66
C LYS A 182 12.46 6.85 -11.63
N GLY A 183 11.55 7.79 -11.34
CA GLY A 183 10.45 8.12 -12.26
C GLY A 183 10.92 8.70 -13.60
N LYS A 184 11.95 9.56 -13.60
CA LYS A 184 12.60 10.04 -14.82
C LYS A 184 13.22 8.88 -15.61
N TYR A 185 13.90 7.97 -14.92
CA TYR A 185 14.48 6.78 -15.52
C TYR A 185 13.43 5.88 -16.18
N VAL A 186 12.35 5.57 -15.45
CA VAL A 186 11.22 4.78 -15.97
C VAL A 186 10.68 5.36 -17.27
N LYS A 187 10.46 6.68 -17.31
CA LYS A 187 10.02 7.36 -18.54
C LYS A 187 11.04 7.27 -19.68
N SER A 188 12.32 7.50 -19.38
CA SER A 188 13.39 7.49 -20.39
C SER A 188 13.61 6.11 -21.02
N LYS A 189 13.33 5.06 -20.25
CA LYS A 189 13.46 3.65 -20.65
C LYS A 189 12.13 3.03 -21.13
N HIS A 190 11.04 3.80 -21.15
CA HIS A 190 9.70 3.33 -21.50
C HIS A 190 9.25 2.12 -20.68
N LEU A 191 9.58 2.09 -19.38
CA LEU A 191 9.17 1.04 -18.46
C LEU A 191 7.73 1.25 -17.98
N GLY A 192 7.13 0.21 -17.39
CA GLY A 192 5.72 0.19 -16.99
C GLY A 192 5.35 1.12 -15.85
N GLY A 193 6.29 1.43 -14.95
CA GLY A 193 5.99 2.30 -13.81
C GLY A 193 6.84 2.03 -12.58
N LEU A 194 6.31 2.43 -11.42
CA LEU A 194 6.91 2.26 -10.11
C LEU A 194 5.99 1.45 -9.19
N ILE A 195 6.56 0.57 -8.39
CA ILE A 195 5.88 -0.16 -7.31
C ILE A 195 6.55 0.11 -5.97
N SER A 196 5.77 0.24 -4.92
CA SER A 196 6.28 0.43 -3.56
C SER A 196 6.13 -0.83 -2.71
N TRP A 197 7.20 -1.27 -2.10
CA TRP A 197 7.18 -2.25 -1.01
C TRP A 197 7.58 -1.58 0.30
N MET A 198 6.61 -1.22 1.15
CA MET A 198 5.17 -1.20 0.88
C MET A 198 4.57 0.12 1.32
N ALA A 199 3.44 0.49 0.76
CA ALA A 199 2.79 1.78 0.99
C ALA A 199 2.54 2.11 2.47
N SER A 200 2.26 1.11 3.32
CA SER A 200 2.04 1.31 4.77
C SER A 200 3.29 1.79 5.53
N LEU A 201 4.48 1.71 4.94
CA LEU A 201 5.73 2.21 5.52
C LEU A 201 6.00 3.69 5.19
N ASP A 202 5.17 4.29 4.34
CA ASP A 202 5.16 5.72 4.01
C ASP A 202 3.95 6.42 4.63
N SER A 203 3.90 6.48 5.96
CA SER A 203 2.77 7.09 6.70
C SER A 203 2.57 8.59 6.40
N THR A 204 3.57 9.24 5.85
CA THR A 204 3.52 10.65 5.41
C THR A 204 2.96 10.81 4.00
N ASN A 205 2.85 9.73 3.24
CA ASN A 205 2.52 9.69 1.81
C ASN A 205 3.48 10.51 0.92
N SER A 206 4.65 10.90 1.42
CA SER A 206 5.57 11.77 0.69
C SER A 206 6.30 11.04 -0.43
N VAL A 207 6.73 9.80 -0.20
CA VAL A 207 7.34 8.92 -1.20
C VAL A 207 6.31 8.52 -2.25
N THR A 208 5.11 8.12 -1.82
CA THR A 208 3.99 7.78 -2.71
C THR A 208 3.59 8.96 -3.59
N LYS A 209 3.56 10.17 -3.03
CA LYS A 209 3.33 11.41 -3.78
C LYS A 209 4.44 11.64 -4.82
N ALA A 210 5.70 11.47 -4.44
CA ALA A 210 6.83 11.61 -5.37
C ALA A 210 6.78 10.57 -6.51
N MET A 211 6.38 9.32 -6.24
CA MET A 211 6.12 8.32 -7.28
C MET A 211 5.11 8.84 -8.30
N LYS A 212 3.94 9.29 -7.82
CA LYS A 212 2.88 9.85 -8.66
C LYS A 212 3.36 11.05 -9.46
N GLU A 213 4.00 12.02 -8.80
CA GLU A 213 4.41 13.27 -9.45
C GLU A 213 5.51 13.04 -10.49
N SER A 214 6.43 12.11 -10.23
CA SER A 214 7.50 11.76 -11.18
C SER A 214 6.96 11.11 -12.47
N LEU A 215 5.86 10.35 -12.38
CA LEU A 215 5.24 9.67 -13.52
C LEU A 215 4.20 10.55 -14.24
N TYR A 216 3.34 11.23 -13.50
CA TYR A 216 2.13 11.88 -14.03
C TYR A 216 2.09 13.40 -13.80
N GLY A 217 3.10 13.97 -13.15
CA GLY A 217 3.13 15.39 -12.79
C GLY A 217 2.38 15.71 -11.50
N SER A 218 2.35 17.01 -11.16
CA SER A 218 1.76 17.50 -9.92
C SER A 218 0.23 17.61 -9.95
N GLU A 219 -0.39 17.54 -11.13
CA GLU A 219 -1.85 17.60 -11.25
C GLU A 219 -2.50 16.47 -10.46
N ALA A 220 -3.63 16.76 -9.82
CA ALA A 220 -4.39 15.75 -9.12
C ALA A 220 -4.82 14.67 -10.14
N LEU A 221 -4.44 13.40 -9.86
CA LEU A 221 -5.08 12.30 -10.56
C LEU A 221 -6.58 12.36 -10.25
N PRO A 222 -7.46 12.00 -11.23
CA PRO A 222 -8.87 11.84 -10.90
C PRO A 222 -8.92 10.94 -9.65
N THR A 223 -9.44 11.49 -8.58
CA THR A 223 -9.77 10.69 -7.41
C THR A 223 -10.89 9.76 -7.87
N ASN A 224 -10.54 8.56 -8.26
CA ASN A 224 -11.50 7.49 -8.09
C ASN A 224 -11.76 7.48 -6.59
N GLU A 225 -12.95 7.89 -6.18
CA GLU A 225 -13.41 7.53 -4.85
C GLU A 225 -13.17 6.04 -4.75
N ILE A 226 -12.28 5.63 -3.86
CA ILE A 226 -12.17 4.24 -3.49
C ILE A 226 -13.49 3.97 -2.80
N THR A 227 -14.50 3.62 -3.58
CA THR A 227 -15.72 3.05 -3.08
C THR A 227 -15.31 1.69 -2.52
N THR A 228 -14.96 1.71 -1.25
CA THR A 228 -14.76 0.46 -0.52
C THR A 228 -16.04 -0.33 -0.66
N PRO A 229 -15.96 -1.59 -1.11
CA PRO A 229 -17.15 -2.37 -1.35
C PRO A 229 -17.97 -2.41 -0.07
N LYS A 230 -19.24 -1.99 -0.16
CA LYS A 230 -20.19 -2.12 0.93
C LYS A 230 -20.32 -3.60 1.24
N MET A 231 -19.97 -3.98 2.45
CA MET A 231 -20.16 -5.37 2.87
C MET A 231 -21.65 -5.60 3.07
N ASP A 232 -22.25 -6.44 2.23
CA ASP A 232 -23.64 -6.84 2.38
C ASP A 232 -23.85 -7.60 3.70
N GLY A 233 -25.05 -7.47 4.26
CA GLY A 233 -25.40 -8.16 5.49
C GLY A 233 -24.89 -7.50 6.77
N ILE A 234 -24.28 -6.33 6.72
CA ILE A 234 -23.95 -5.54 7.92
C ILE A 234 -25.12 -4.59 8.21
N LYS A 235 -25.67 -4.68 9.41
CA LYS A 235 -26.79 -3.87 9.88
C LYS A 235 -26.42 -3.17 11.19
N LEU A 236 -27.03 -2.01 11.40
CA LEU A 236 -26.93 -1.28 12.64
C LEU A 236 -28.34 -1.03 13.18
N ASP A 237 -28.55 -1.46 14.42
CA ASP A 237 -29.72 -1.09 15.20
C ASP A 237 -29.31 -0.07 16.25
N VAL A 238 -29.97 1.09 16.25
CA VAL A 238 -29.71 2.20 17.19
C VAL A 238 -30.93 2.41 18.07
N GLN A 239 -30.74 2.33 19.38
CA GLN A 239 -31.78 2.51 20.36
C GLN A 239 -31.42 3.66 21.32
N ALA A 240 -32.43 4.37 21.80
CA ALA A 240 -32.29 5.40 22.82
C ALA A 240 -33.19 5.11 24.01
N SER A 241 -32.63 5.10 25.22
CA SER A 241 -33.39 4.86 26.44
C SER A 241 -32.74 5.58 27.61
N GLY A 242 -33.52 6.38 28.37
CA GLY A 242 -32.99 7.19 29.46
C GLY A 242 -31.91 8.16 28.94
N GLU A 243 -30.72 8.07 29.44
CA GLU A 243 -29.55 8.87 29.02
C GLU A 243 -28.66 8.15 28.01
N SER A 244 -29.03 6.92 27.57
CA SER A 244 -28.12 6.05 26.83
C SER A 244 -28.59 5.76 25.40
N TYR A 245 -27.62 5.69 24.51
CA TYR A 245 -27.75 5.10 23.18
C TYR A 245 -27.13 3.72 23.18
N THR A 246 -27.82 2.73 22.62
CA THR A 246 -27.30 1.40 22.37
C THR A 246 -27.18 1.19 20.86
N LEU A 247 -25.99 0.84 20.39
CA LEU A 247 -25.68 0.63 18.99
C LEU A 247 -25.29 -0.85 18.79
N ASN A 248 -26.14 -1.61 18.11
CA ASN A 248 -25.92 -3.03 17.83
C ASN A 248 -25.48 -3.21 16.39
N LEU A 249 -24.18 -3.38 16.19
CA LEU A 249 -23.58 -3.67 14.88
C LEU A 249 -23.65 -5.17 14.61
N GLN A 250 -24.47 -5.57 13.68
CA GLN A 250 -24.80 -6.96 13.38
C GLN A 250 -24.22 -7.40 12.04
N ASN A 251 -23.55 -8.54 12.03
CA ASN A 251 -23.19 -9.23 10.81
C ASN A 251 -24.23 -10.35 10.56
N THR A 252 -25.21 -10.06 9.71
CA THR A 252 -26.33 -10.98 9.44
C THR A 252 -26.01 -12.02 8.35
N ASN A 253 -24.76 -12.07 7.87
CA ASN A 253 -24.35 -13.12 6.96
C ASN A 253 -24.43 -14.50 7.64
N ALA A 254 -24.62 -15.54 6.83
CA ALA A 254 -24.63 -16.90 7.34
C ALA A 254 -23.26 -17.27 7.93
N LYS A 255 -23.29 -17.99 9.06
CA LYS A 255 -22.05 -18.54 9.65
C LYS A 255 -21.36 -19.46 8.66
N VAL A 256 -20.03 -19.42 8.69
CA VAL A 256 -19.23 -20.32 7.89
C VAL A 256 -19.46 -21.75 8.35
N THR A 257 -19.86 -22.61 7.41
CA THR A 257 -20.07 -24.03 7.66
C THR A 257 -18.83 -24.79 7.22
N LEU A 258 -18.26 -25.60 8.12
CA LEU A 258 -17.11 -26.42 7.77
C LEU A 258 -17.51 -27.47 6.72
N PRO A 259 -16.67 -27.73 5.70
CA PRO A 259 -16.85 -28.85 4.79
C PRO A 259 -16.93 -30.17 5.56
N SER A 260 -17.69 -31.12 5.02
CA SER A 260 -17.82 -32.44 5.64
C SER A 260 -16.43 -33.10 5.82
N GLY A 261 -16.11 -33.50 7.04
CA GLY A 261 -14.82 -34.10 7.42
C GLY A 261 -13.72 -33.11 7.77
N ALA A 262 -13.94 -31.81 7.65
CA ALA A 262 -12.97 -30.79 8.10
C ALA A 262 -12.99 -30.69 9.63
N LYS A 263 -11.78 -30.61 10.23
CA LYS A 263 -11.61 -30.48 11.69
C LYS A 263 -11.63 -29.02 12.15
N ASP A 264 -11.25 -28.11 11.28
CA ASP A 264 -11.22 -26.67 11.58
C ASP A 264 -11.33 -25.83 10.30
N ILE A 265 -11.44 -24.53 10.49
CA ILE A 265 -11.62 -23.53 9.42
C ILE A 265 -10.36 -23.36 8.54
N SER A 266 -9.20 -23.87 8.96
CA SER A 266 -7.93 -23.67 8.24
C SER A 266 -7.90 -24.31 6.86
N VAL A 267 -8.73 -25.33 6.65
CA VAL A 267 -8.88 -26.03 5.35
C VAL A 267 -9.72 -25.29 4.33
N MET A 268 -10.36 -24.20 4.72
CA MET A 268 -11.21 -23.41 3.82
C MET A 268 -10.39 -22.40 3.03
N PRO A 269 -10.77 -22.08 1.78
CA PRO A 269 -10.20 -20.97 1.05
C PRO A 269 -10.31 -19.67 1.84
N TRP A 270 -9.30 -18.81 1.72
CA TRP A 270 -9.22 -17.57 2.49
C TRP A 270 -10.46 -16.68 2.31
N ALA A 271 -10.93 -16.52 1.08
CA ALA A 271 -12.10 -15.71 0.77
C ALA A 271 -13.38 -16.23 1.42
N GLU A 272 -13.56 -17.55 1.49
CA GLU A 272 -14.71 -18.16 2.19
C GLU A 272 -14.61 -18.01 3.70
N LYS A 273 -13.39 -18.13 4.23
CA LYS A 273 -13.10 -18.06 5.66
C LYS A 273 -13.31 -16.65 6.22
N PHE A 274 -12.88 -15.63 5.52
CA PHE A 274 -12.79 -14.25 6.03
C PHE A 274 -13.61 -13.23 5.23
N GLY A 275 -14.05 -13.57 4.02
CA GLY A 275 -14.67 -12.64 3.08
C GLY A 275 -15.96 -11.98 3.60
N LYS A 276 -16.62 -12.57 4.61
CA LYS A 276 -17.82 -12.03 5.24
C LYS A 276 -17.62 -11.59 6.69
N THR A 277 -16.40 -11.58 7.18
CA THR A 277 -16.06 -11.10 8.53
C THR A 277 -15.76 -9.61 8.48
N LEU A 278 -16.47 -8.84 9.29
CA LEU A 278 -16.22 -7.40 9.45
C LEU A 278 -14.99 -7.20 10.35
N SER A 279 -13.91 -6.74 9.77
CA SER A 279 -12.63 -6.56 10.47
C SER A 279 -12.45 -5.11 10.93
N TYR A 280 -11.93 -4.94 12.15
CA TYR A 280 -11.57 -3.64 12.74
C TYR A 280 -12.66 -2.56 12.58
N PRO A 281 -13.92 -2.84 12.96
CA PRO A 281 -14.98 -1.85 12.85
C PRO A 281 -14.81 -0.74 13.89
N SER A 282 -15.13 0.49 13.50
CA SER A 282 -15.44 1.57 14.44
C SER A 282 -16.69 2.30 13.94
N LEU A 283 -17.43 2.90 14.86
CA LEU A 283 -18.60 3.69 14.52
C LEU A 283 -18.29 5.17 14.76
N GLU A 284 -18.51 5.99 13.75
CA GLU A 284 -18.47 7.45 13.84
C GLU A 284 -19.89 7.96 13.92
N ILE A 285 -20.23 8.61 15.02
CA ILE A 285 -21.57 9.11 15.33
C ILE A 285 -21.55 10.62 15.17
N LYS A 286 -22.38 11.14 14.28
CA LYS A 286 -22.64 12.57 14.12
C LYS A 286 -23.97 12.91 14.73
N THR A 287 -23.97 13.94 15.59
CA THR A 287 -25.19 14.46 16.22
C THR A 287 -25.63 15.76 15.54
N ILE A 288 -26.93 16.04 15.55
CA ILE A 288 -27.51 17.23 14.88
C ILE A 288 -26.98 18.52 15.49
N ASN A 289 -26.77 18.54 16.81
CA ASN A 289 -26.34 19.73 17.54
C ASN A 289 -24.84 19.77 17.85
N GLY A 290 -24.03 18.92 17.18
CA GLY A 290 -22.58 18.81 17.44
C GLY A 290 -22.24 18.33 18.85
N GLU A 291 -23.17 17.65 19.53
CA GLU A 291 -22.94 17.02 20.82
C GLU A 291 -21.99 15.87 20.67
N THR A 292 -20.96 15.78 21.52
CA THR A 292 -20.13 14.58 21.65
C THR A 292 -20.71 13.66 22.71
N LEU A 293 -20.86 12.37 22.36
CA LEU A 293 -21.36 11.37 23.28
C LEU A 293 -20.20 10.86 24.16
N THR A 294 -20.53 10.42 25.36
CA THR A 294 -19.56 9.92 26.33
C THR A 294 -19.86 8.45 26.69
N GLY A 295 -19.02 7.84 27.49
CA GLY A 295 -19.22 6.48 27.99
C GLY A 295 -18.23 6.17 29.07
N ASP A 296 -18.50 5.09 29.80
CA ASP A 296 -17.62 4.54 30.81
C ASP A 296 -17.02 3.20 30.34
N TRP A 297 -16.40 2.47 31.24
CA TRP A 297 -15.80 1.16 30.96
C TRP A 297 -16.79 0.13 30.35
N SER A 298 -18.10 0.32 30.53
CA SER A 298 -19.15 -0.55 29.98
C SER A 298 -19.57 -0.17 28.57
N ALA A 299 -18.99 0.87 27.96
CA ALA A 299 -19.34 1.35 26.62
C ALA A 299 -19.10 0.32 25.51
N GLY A 300 -18.34 -0.74 25.77
CA GLY A 300 -17.97 -1.76 24.79
C GLY A 300 -16.83 -1.35 23.86
N GLY A 301 -16.23 -0.17 24.11
CA GLY A 301 -15.14 0.33 23.28
C GLY A 301 -14.46 1.58 23.83
N THR A 302 -13.38 1.97 23.17
CA THR A 302 -12.69 3.24 23.41
C THR A 302 -13.40 4.35 22.64
N ILE A 303 -13.70 5.45 23.33
CA ILE A 303 -14.39 6.62 22.76
C ILE A 303 -13.38 7.73 22.53
N THR A 304 -13.40 8.30 21.34
CA THR A 304 -12.62 9.47 20.95
C THR A 304 -13.49 10.50 20.26
N THR A 305 -13.00 11.72 20.14
CA THR A 305 -13.66 12.78 19.35
C THR A 305 -12.79 13.10 18.15
N GLU A 306 -13.33 12.97 16.94
CA GLU A 306 -12.65 13.28 15.69
C GLU A 306 -13.51 14.24 14.86
N ASN A 307 -12.99 15.41 14.51
CA ASN A 307 -13.70 16.45 13.75
C ASN A 307 -15.09 16.83 14.33
N GLY A 308 -15.22 16.83 15.66
CA GLY A 308 -16.47 17.10 16.35
C GLY A 308 -17.46 15.93 16.45
N ASN A 309 -17.16 14.79 15.83
CA ASN A 309 -17.97 13.59 15.90
C ASN A 309 -17.45 12.64 16.98
N THR A 310 -18.34 11.85 17.57
CA THR A 310 -17.96 10.77 18.49
C THR A 310 -17.55 9.55 17.72
N VAL A 311 -16.39 8.98 18.04
CA VAL A 311 -15.93 7.72 17.45
C VAL A 311 -15.76 6.68 18.53
N ILE A 312 -16.39 5.50 18.36
CA ILE A 312 -16.22 4.37 19.26
C ILE A 312 -15.58 3.20 18.52
N THR A 313 -14.53 2.63 19.13
CA THR A 313 -13.75 1.52 18.56
C THR A 313 -13.68 0.40 19.61
N PRO A 314 -13.79 -0.90 19.21
CA PRO A 314 -13.62 -2.01 20.15
C PRO A 314 -12.30 -1.90 20.92
N PRO A 315 -12.23 -2.34 22.18
CA PRO A 315 -11.01 -2.28 22.96
C PRO A 315 -9.90 -3.11 22.31
N GLU A 316 -8.65 -2.71 22.53
CA GLU A 316 -7.49 -3.40 21.92
C GLU A 316 -7.33 -4.85 22.37
N TRP A 317 -7.79 -5.18 23.57
CA TRP A 317 -7.74 -6.52 24.16
C TRP A 317 -8.88 -7.45 23.69
N SER A 318 -9.88 -6.93 22.95
CA SER A 318 -11.01 -7.72 22.46
C SER A 318 -10.82 -8.15 21.00
N SER A 319 -11.65 -9.09 20.54
CA SER A 319 -11.72 -9.41 19.10
C SER A 319 -12.13 -8.16 18.32
N LYS A 320 -11.27 -7.74 17.40
CA LYS A 320 -11.52 -6.59 16.50
C LYS A 320 -12.26 -7.01 15.23
N ALA A 321 -13.01 -8.10 15.30
CA ALA A 321 -13.76 -8.64 14.18
C ALA A 321 -15.18 -9.03 14.61
N VAL A 322 -16.15 -8.82 13.71
CA VAL A 322 -17.52 -9.27 13.87
C VAL A 322 -17.78 -10.36 12.83
N ALA A 323 -17.73 -11.60 13.27
CA ALA A 323 -17.90 -12.75 12.40
C ALA A 323 -19.36 -12.88 11.92
N PRO A 324 -19.63 -13.61 10.84
CA PRO A 324 -20.99 -13.91 10.40
C PRO A 324 -21.85 -14.48 11.52
N GLY A 325 -23.00 -13.86 11.73
CA GLY A 325 -23.96 -14.21 12.80
C GLY A 325 -23.66 -13.59 14.17
N ASP A 326 -22.61 -12.79 14.31
CA ASP A 326 -22.28 -12.12 15.56
C ASP A 326 -22.81 -10.68 15.59
N THR A 327 -22.89 -10.14 16.81
CA THR A 327 -23.29 -8.75 17.10
C THR A 327 -22.26 -8.12 18.01
N LEU A 328 -21.84 -6.90 17.69
CA LEU A 328 -21.03 -6.06 18.53
C LEU A 328 -21.88 -4.90 19.06
N THR A 329 -21.99 -4.79 20.38
CA THR A 329 -22.81 -3.77 21.04
C THR A 329 -21.94 -2.69 21.67
N PHE A 330 -22.32 -1.44 21.43
CA PHE A 330 -21.75 -0.27 22.07
C PHE A 330 -22.83 0.48 22.85
N THR A 331 -22.47 1.04 24.00
CA THR A 331 -23.35 1.88 24.81
C THR A 331 -22.71 3.24 25.05
N LEU A 332 -23.38 4.30 24.62
CA LEU A 332 -22.92 5.68 24.76
C LEU A 332 -23.93 6.49 25.58
N LYS A 333 -23.46 7.53 26.26
CA LYS A 333 -24.29 8.44 27.04
C LYS A 333 -24.41 9.79 26.32
N SER A 334 -25.61 10.35 26.36
CA SER A 334 -25.84 11.74 25.97
C SER A 334 -25.21 12.67 26.99
N GLY A 335 -24.44 13.63 26.55
CA GLY A 335 -23.90 14.69 27.38
C GLY A 335 -24.95 15.74 27.82
N LYS A 336 -26.15 15.66 27.26
CA LYS A 336 -27.28 16.59 27.52
C LYS A 336 -28.42 15.98 28.31
N GLY A 337 -28.21 14.83 28.92
CA GLY A 337 -29.22 14.11 29.70
C GLY A 337 -29.98 13.09 28.86
N THR A 338 -31.22 13.32 28.49
CA THR A 338 -32.06 12.33 27.83
C THR A 338 -31.57 12.03 26.40
N ALA A 339 -31.30 10.75 26.12
CA ALA A 339 -30.99 10.26 24.77
C ALA A 339 -32.25 10.24 23.90
N SER A 340 -32.11 10.71 22.65
CA SER A 340 -33.17 10.68 21.66
C SER A 340 -32.59 10.36 20.28
N LEU A 341 -33.22 9.49 19.53
CA LEU A 341 -32.81 9.16 18.16
C LEU A 341 -32.86 10.41 17.25
N SER A 342 -33.72 11.39 17.55
CA SER A 342 -33.76 12.66 16.82
C SER A 342 -32.47 13.49 16.96
N ASN A 343 -31.62 13.22 17.94
CA ASN A 343 -30.33 13.88 18.11
C ASN A 343 -29.22 13.25 17.28
N ILE A 344 -29.38 12.03 16.83
CA ILE A 344 -28.40 11.35 15.97
C ILE A 344 -28.67 11.76 14.53
N GLN A 345 -27.69 12.40 13.86
CA GLN A 345 -27.79 12.74 12.45
C GLN A 345 -27.44 11.52 11.58
N SER A 346 -26.29 10.90 11.86
CA SER A 346 -25.88 9.71 11.14
C SER A 346 -24.92 8.85 11.96
N VAL A 347 -24.84 7.56 11.62
CA VAL A 347 -23.81 6.66 12.13
C VAL A 347 -23.13 6.00 10.96
N THR A 348 -21.82 6.23 10.84
CA THR A 348 -20.98 5.71 9.78
C THR A 348 -20.10 4.59 10.32
N LEU A 349 -20.18 3.41 9.70
CA LEU A 349 -19.21 2.35 9.91
C LEU A 349 -17.89 2.71 9.27
N ARG A 350 -16.82 2.62 10.04
CA ARG A 350 -15.43 2.81 9.59
C ARG A 350 -14.67 1.52 9.82
N GLN A 351 -13.91 1.09 8.83
CA GLN A 351 -12.99 -0.04 8.97
C GLN A 351 -11.56 0.46 8.85
N LYS A 352 -10.70 -0.03 9.75
CA LYS A 352 -9.27 0.29 9.74
C LYS A 352 -8.47 -0.88 9.21
N ALA A 353 -7.40 -0.58 8.48
CA ALA A 353 -6.40 -1.59 8.15
C ALA A 353 -5.66 -2.02 9.41
N VAL A 354 -5.46 -3.34 9.55
CA VAL A 354 -4.78 -3.95 10.73
C VAL A 354 -3.37 -3.41 10.92
N SER A 355 -2.67 -3.20 9.82
CA SER A 355 -1.25 -2.85 9.83
C SER A 355 -0.96 -1.35 10.01
N SER A 356 -1.81 -0.48 9.49
CA SER A 356 -1.55 0.96 9.47
C SER A 356 -2.48 1.79 10.35
N GLY A 357 -3.58 1.20 10.84
CA GLY A 357 -4.64 1.95 11.53
C GLY A 357 -5.40 2.94 10.64
N SER A 358 -5.05 3.04 9.35
CA SER A 358 -5.71 3.92 8.40
C SER A 358 -7.14 3.46 8.12
N ILE A 359 -8.04 4.43 7.93
CA ILE A 359 -9.42 4.11 7.56
C ILE A 359 -9.45 3.71 6.10
N ILE A 360 -9.88 2.48 5.83
CA ILE A 360 -9.98 1.89 4.50
C ILE A 360 -11.40 1.84 3.96
N SER A 361 -12.41 2.06 4.81
CA SER A 361 -13.80 2.01 4.43
C SER A 361 -14.66 2.93 5.29
N ARG A 362 -15.65 3.58 4.67
CA ARG A 362 -16.69 4.37 5.33
C ARG A 362 -18.04 4.03 4.71
N ASN A 363 -18.99 3.55 5.52
CA ASN A 363 -20.34 3.24 5.08
C ASN A 363 -21.37 3.82 6.06
N VAL A 364 -22.28 4.65 5.61
CA VAL A 364 -23.38 5.14 6.43
C VAL A 364 -24.36 4.00 6.66
N LEU A 365 -24.56 3.61 7.92
CA LEU A 365 -25.47 2.54 8.32
C LEU A 365 -26.77 3.06 8.93
N TYR A 366 -26.77 4.30 9.41
CA TYR A 366 -27.92 4.96 9.97
C TYR A 366 -27.90 6.43 9.56
N GLU A 367 -29.00 6.95 9.07
CA GLU A 367 -29.21 8.37 8.74
C GLU A 367 -30.60 8.79 9.16
N ASN A 368 -30.68 9.89 9.90
CA ASN A 368 -31.95 10.46 10.33
C ASN A 368 -32.42 11.45 9.25
N ASN A 369 -33.33 11.01 8.41
CA ASN A 369 -34.02 11.88 7.48
C ASN A 369 -35.19 12.53 8.19
N GLU A 370 -35.40 13.84 8.05
CA GLU A 370 -36.48 14.62 8.68
C GLU A 370 -37.91 14.07 8.48
N SER A 371 -38.07 13.04 7.67
CA SER A 371 -39.33 12.35 7.38
C SER A 371 -39.58 11.09 8.21
N GLY A 372 -38.74 10.75 9.19
CA GLY A 372 -39.01 9.68 10.17
C GLY A 372 -38.95 8.24 9.64
N VAL A 373 -38.39 8.00 8.47
CA VAL A 373 -38.21 6.68 7.90
C VAL A 373 -36.73 6.31 7.93
N VAL A 374 -36.40 5.22 8.63
CA VAL A 374 -35.08 4.59 8.61
C VAL A 374 -34.93 3.84 7.29
N GLU A 375 -34.41 4.47 6.25
CA GLU A 375 -33.99 3.77 5.04
C GLU A 375 -32.48 3.49 5.09
N THR A 376 -32.15 2.21 4.97
CA THR A 376 -30.81 1.80 4.55
C THR A 376 -30.64 2.23 3.10
N THR A 377 -30.09 3.43 2.86
CA THR A 377 -29.89 3.94 1.51
C THR A 377 -28.91 3.07 0.75
N THR A 378 -29.44 2.33 -0.21
CA THR A 378 -28.68 1.79 -1.33
C THR A 378 -28.41 2.92 -2.30
N GLU A 379 -27.27 3.62 -2.19
CA GLU A 379 -26.82 4.47 -3.27
C GLU A 379 -26.54 3.60 -4.50
N LYS A 380 -27.26 3.94 -5.57
CA LYS A 380 -27.08 3.35 -6.90
C LYS A 380 -25.75 3.85 -7.44
N VAL A 381 -24.75 2.99 -7.43
CA VAL A 381 -23.45 3.26 -8.05
C VAL A 381 -23.65 3.47 -9.53
N THR A 382 -23.56 4.72 -9.99
CA THR A 382 -23.45 5.02 -11.41
C THR A 382 -22.00 4.72 -11.79
N THR A 383 -21.78 3.58 -12.40
CA THR A 383 -20.48 3.23 -13.00
C THR A 383 -20.25 4.20 -14.18
N THR A 384 -19.47 5.23 -13.96
CA THR A 384 -18.89 5.98 -15.08
C THR A 384 -17.82 5.09 -15.71
N LYS A 385 -18.13 4.66 -16.94
CA LYS A 385 -17.25 3.92 -17.82
C LYS A 385 -15.91 4.67 -17.94
N ALA A 386 -14.81 3.94 -17.78
CA ALA A 386 -13.47 4.46 -18.04
C ALA A 386 -13.40 5.03 -19.46
N PRO A 387 -12.61 6.09 -19.72
CA PRO A 387 -12.47 6.61 -21.06
C PRO A 387 -11.81 5.54 -21.93
N GLU A 388 -12.50 5.16 -23.02
CA GLU A 388 -11.98 4.31 -24.06
C GLU A 388 -10.77 5.01 -24.70
N THR A 389 -9.60 4.44 -24.56
CA THR A 389 -8.44 4.79 -25.37
C THR A 389 -8.72 4.35 -26.81
N THR A 390 -9.18 5.30 -27.63
CA THR A 390 -9.26 5.08 -29.08
C THR A 390 -7.85 4.99 -29.65
N SER A 391 -7.31 3.76 -29.75
CA SER A 391 -6.18 3.50 -30.63
C SER A 391 -6.67 3.61 -32.07
N LYS A 392 -6.31 4.71 -32.74
CA LYS A 392 -6.46 4.83 -34.20
C LYS A 392 -5.49 3.84 -34.85
N THR A 393 -5.99 2.69 -35.22
CA THR A 393 -5.32 1.77 -36.14
C THR A 393 -5.32 2.40 -37.51
N THR A 394 -4.19 2.97 -37.91
CA THR A 394 -3.95 3.35 -39.31
C THR A 394 -3.67 2.08 -40.09
N GLN A 395 -4.64 1.60 -40.82
CA GLN A 395 -4.43 0.54 -41.83
C GLN A 395 -3.53 1.09 -42.94
N ALA A 396 -2.28 0.64 -42.94
CA ALA A 396 -1.42 0.79 -44.12
C ALA A 396 -1.81 -0.28 -45.15
N THR A 397 -2.46 0.13 -46.21
CA THR A 397 -2.68 -0.69 -47.37
C THR A 397 -1.35 -0.90 -48.11
N THR A 398 -0.73 -2.06 -47.93
CA THR A 398 0.38 -2.52 -48.76
C THR A 398 -0.18 -3.10 -50.03
N LYS A 399 0.04 -2.38 -51.18
CA LYS A 399 -0.11 -2.90 -52.53
C LYS A 399 1.00 -3.94 -52.79
N ALA A 400 0.61 -5.12 -53.22
CA ALA A 400 1.53 -6.17 -53.69
C ALA A 400 2.26 -5.72 -54.97
N PRO A 401 3.55 -6.07 -55.13
CA PRO A 401 4.24 -5.82 -56.41
C PRO A 401 3.86 -6.89 -57.44
N GLU A 402 3.54 -6.39 -58.63
CA GLU A 402 3.34 -7.19 -59.84
C GLU A 402 4.63 -7.96 -60.25
N THR A 403 4.46 -9.22 -60.55
CA THR A 403 5.44 -10.09 -61.18
C THR A 403 5.74 -9.63 -62.60
N VAL A 404 6.97 -9.22 -62.90
CA VAL A 404 7.49 -9.12 -64.28
C VAL A 404 8.23 -10.40 -64.59
N LYS A 405 7.72 -11.10 -65.64
CA LYS A 405 8.45 -12.17 -66.35
C LYS A 405 9.49 -11.54 -67.26
N GLN A 406 10.72 -11.89 -67.14
CA GLN A 406 11.65 -12.40 -68.14
C GLN A 406 12.91 -12.87 -67.42
#